data_a0f840dd2b2a5d00e2109e80e6aed720
#
_entry.id   a0f840dd2b2a5d00e2109e80e6aed720
#
_cell.length_a   1.000
_cell.length_b   1.000
_cell.length_c   1.000
_cell.angle_alpha   90.00
_cell.angle_beta   90.00
_cell.angle_gamma   90.00
#
_symmetry.space_group_name_H-M   'P 1'
#
loop_
_entity.id
_entity.type
_entity.pdbx_description
1 polymer ?
#
loop_
_entity_poly.entity_id
_entity_poly.type
_entity_poly.pdbx_seq_one_letter_code
_entity_poly.pdbx_strand_id
1 'polypeptide(L)'
;VEKVAKLGAQWIAAGFVHGVLNTDNINITGESFDYGPWRFLRVYDPDFTAAYFDETGLYSFGRQPDTLAWNLTRLAECLLPLSNIEALEPALNTVWPTFRSALPLAMLARLGLEPSSDDDNNAFVTALFGFLTASKAPYEQFFFDWRGGALSAERAAKSPSAEHYATDAFRPVAN
;
A
#
# COMPACT_ATOMS: atom_id res chain seq x y z
N VAL A 1 -15.89 -6.25 1.93
CA VAL A 1 -14.97 -6.25 0.80
C VAL A 1 -14.26 -4.90 0.69
N GLU A 2 -14.96 -3.80 0.42
CA GLU A 2 -14.36 -2.47 0.20
C GLU A 2 -13.47 -2.00 1.35
N LYS A 3 -13.89 -2.22 2.61
CA LYS A 3 -13.08 -1.82 3.78
C LYS A 3 -11.72 -2.54 3.80
N VAL A 4 -11.69 -3.82 3.49
CA VAL A 4 -10.45 -4.61 3.42
C VAL A 4 -9.56 -4.15 2.26
N ALA A 5 -10.14 -3.84 1.10
CA ALA A 5 -9.40 -3.30 -0.03
C ALA A 5 -8.76 -1.94 0.31
N LYS A 6 -9.50 -1.05 0.98
CA LYS A 6 -8.96 0.23 1.49
C LYS A 6 -7.86 0.03 2.54
N LEU A 7 -8.04 -0.93 3.46
CA LEU A 7 -7.01 -1.30 4.44
C LEU A 7 -5.71 -1.71 3.75
N GLY A 8 -5.79 -2.57 2.73
CA GLY A 8 -4.62 -2.96 1.93
C GLY A 8 -3.92 -1.77 1.27
N ALA A 9 -4.69 -0.83 0.71
CA ALA A 9 -4.14 0.40 0.13
C ALA A 9 -3.42 1.26 1.19
N GLN A 10 -4.01 1.39 2.38
CA GLN A 10 -3.39 2.11 3.51
C GLN A 10 -2.09 1.44 3.99
N TRP A 11 -2.03 0.10 4.04
CA TRP A 11 -0.81 -0.62 4.40
C TRP A 11 0.30 -0.41 3.38
N ILE A 12 -0.03 -0.48 2.08
CA ILE A 12 0.94 -0.16 1.03
C ILE A 12 1.42 1.30 1.19
N ALA A 13 0.52 2.25 1.36
CA ALA A 13 0.91 3.64 1.58
C ALA A 13 1.76 3.82 2.83
N ALA A 14 1.48 3.11 3.92
CA ALA A 14 2.24 3.16 5.16
C ALA A 14 3.60 2.44 5.11
N GLY A 15 3.88 1.65 4.07
CA GLY A 15 5.04 0.76 4.08
C GLY A 15 4.94 -0.34 5.13
N PHE A 16 3.71 -0.66 5.57
CA PHE A 16 3.46 -1.64 6.62
C PHE A 16 3.40 -3.06 6.07
N VAL A 17 4.11 -3.98 6.71
CA VAL A 17 4.11 -5.41 6.39
C VAL A 17 3.58 -6.17 7.59
N HIS A 18 2.43 -6.82 7.42
CA HIS A 18 1.75 -7.57 8.49
C HIS A 18 2.57 -8.80 8.91
N GLY A 19 3.12 -9.51 7.93
CA GLY A 19 4.00 -10.67 8.13
C GLY A 19 3.29 -12.01 8.29
N VAL A 20 2.05 -12.06 8.76
CA VAL A 20 1.23 -13.30 8.83
C VAL A 20 -0.22 -12.94 8.53
N LEU A 21 -0.58 -12.91 7.26
CA LEU A 21 -1.88 -12.42 6.82
C LEU A 21 -2.84 -13.60 6.51
N ASN A 22 -3.05 -14.45 7.52
CA ASN A 22 -4.00 -15.54 7.44
C ASN A 22 -5.46 -15.04 7.43
N THR A 23 -6.39 -15.91 7.06
CA THR A 23 -7.83 -15.62 7.01
C THR A 23 -8.42 -15.24 8.37
N ASP A 24 -7.85 -15.73 9.46
CA ASP A 24 -8.27 -15.47 10.85
C ASP A 24 -7.72 -14.15 11.42
N ASN A 25 -6.82 -13.47 10.69
CA ASN A 25 -6.22 -12.20 11.11
C ASN A 25 -6.96 -10.97 10.57
N ILE A 26 -8.07 -11.16 9.87
CA ILE A 26 -8.91 -10.09 9.33
C ILE A 26 -10.30 -10.17 9.93
N ASN A 27 -10.73 -9.07 10.55
CA ASN A 27 -12.08 -8.94 11.07
C ASN A 27 -13.06 -8.62 9.93
N ILE A 28 -14.30 -9.08 10.07
CA ILE A 28 -15.41 -8.78 9.14
C ILE A 28 -15.68 -7.27 9.02
N THR A 29 -15.30 -6.49 10.03
CA THR A 29 -15.38 -5.01 10.02
C THR A 29 -14.36 -4.35 9.11
N GLY A 30 -13.40 -5.11 8.54
CA GLY A 30 -12.31 -4.60 7.70
C GLY A 30 -11.14 -4.06 8.51
N GLU A 31 -10.93 -4.60 9.69
CA GLU A 31 -9.77 -4.33 10.55
C GLU A 31 -8.92 -5.59 10.64
N SER A 32 -7.63 -5.43 10.85
CA SER A 32 -6.73 -6.54 11.15
C SER A 32 -6.32 -6.51 12.62
N PHE A 33 -5.92 -7.65 13.13
CA PHE A 33 -5.40 -7.86 14.48
C PHE A 33 -4.39 -9.01 14.47
N ASP A 34 -3.87 -9.37 15.63
CA ASP A 34 -2.87 -10.42 15.78
C ASP A 34 -1.62 -10.15 14.93
N TYR A 35 -1.10 -8.92 15.07
CA TYR A 35 0.11 -8.48 14.40
C TYR A 35 1.32 -9.26 14.96
N GLY A 36 1.69 -10.33 14.28
CA GLY A 36 2.85 -11.15 14.64
C GLY A 36 4.17 -10.41 14.42
N PRO A 37 5.01 -10.87 13.50
CA PRO A 37 6.33 -10.24 13.25
C PRO A 37 6.24 -9.01 12.32
N TRP A 38 5.26 -8.16 12.47
CA TRP A 38 5.07 -6.99 11.62
C TRP A 38 6.31 -6.09 11.53
N ARG A 39 6.47 -5.38 10.41
CA ARG A 39 7.56 -4.43 10.14
C ARG A 39 7.06 -3.25 9.32
N PHE A 40 7.82 -2.16 9.34
CA PHE A 40 7.75 -1.14 8.31
C PHE A 40 8.92 -1.27 7.35
N LEU A 41 8.70 -0.95 6.07
CA LEU A 41 9.75 -0.94 5.08
C LEU A 41 10.83 0.09 5.44
N ARG A 42 12.09 -0.33 5.33
CA ARG A 42 13.21 0.60 5.36
C ARG A 42 13.35 1.33 4.03
N VAL A 43 13.32 0.59 2.95
CA VAL A 43 13.31 1.06 1.56
C VAL A 43 12.19 0.32 0.82
N TYR A 44 11.74 0.86 -0.30
CA TYR A 44 10.74 0.16 -1.11
C TYR A 44 11.32 -1.16 -1.64
N ASP A 45 10.69 -2.24 -1.22
CA ASP A 45 11.01 -3.59 -1.62
C ASP A 45 9.72 -4.42 -1.61
N PRO A 46 9.14 -4.74 -2.78
CA PRO A 46 7.91 -5.51 -2.87
C PRO A 46 8.05 -6.95 -2.37
N ASP A 47 9.26 -7.50 -2.36
CA ASP A 47 9.53 -8.88 -1.94
C ASP A 47 9.88 -8.99 -0.45
N PHE A 48 9.94 -7.85 0.27
CA PHE A 48 10.26 -7.85 1.69
C PHE A 48 9.21 -8.61 2.51
N THR A 49 9.68 -9.55 3.34
CA THR A 49 8.87 -10.31 4.31
C THR A 49 9.21 -9.88 5.74
N ALA A 50 8.19 -9.73 6.59
CA ALA A 50 8.40 -9.44 8.01
C ALA A 50 8.66 -10.72 8.82
N ALA A 51 8.05 -11.84 8.42
CA ALA A 51 8.17 -13.13 9.09
C ALA A 51 9.37 -13.91 8.58
N TYR A 52 10.29 -14.29 9.47
CA TYR A 52 11.49 -15.06 9.12
C TYR A 52 11.19 -16.46 8.56
N PHE A 53 10.00 -16.97 8.82
CA PHE A 53 9.55 -18.29 8.36
C PHE A 53 8.78 -18.24 7.03
N ASP A 54 8.52 -17.06 6.49
CA ASP A 54 7.87 -16.89 5.18
C ASP A 54 8.90 -16.96 4.05
N GLU A 55 9.47 -18.14 3.85
CA GLU A 55 10.52 -18.39 2.84
C GLU A 55 10.00 -18.24 1.41
N THR A 56 8.69 -18.32 1.20
CA THR A 56 8.07 -18.22 -0.13
C THR A 56 7.57 -16.83 -0.47
N GLY A 57 7.63 -15.89 0.49
CA GLY A 57 7.12 -14.54 0.33
C GLY A 57 5.60 -14.49 0.19
N LEU A 58 4.88 -15.42 0.80
CA LEU A 58 3.41 -15.46 0.75
C LEU A 58 2.80 -14.15 1.26
N TYR A 59 3.38 -13.59 2.32
CA TYR A 59 2.96 -12.37 2.97
C TYR A 59 3.93 -11.21 2.72
N SER A 60 4.70 -11.25 1.61
CA SER A 60 5.58 -10.15 1.26
C SER A 60 4.79 -8.86 1.01
N PHE A 61 5.45 -7.72 1.18
CA PHE A 61 4.85 -6.40 1.10
C PHE A 61 3.98 -6.21 -0.16
N GLY A 62 4.53 -6.53 -1.32
CA GLY A 62 3.82 -6.36 -2.59
C GLY A 62 2.66 -7.32 -2.80
N ARG A 63 2.65 -8.46 -2.10
CA ARG A 63 1.61 -9.49 -2.22
C ARG A 63 0.46 -9.33 -1.22
N GLN A 64 0.55 -8.41 -0.28
CA GLN A 64 -0.51 -8.21 0.72
C GLN A 64 -1.89 -7.94 0.10
N PRO A 65 -2.05 -7.11 -0.95
CA PRO A 65 -3.35 -6.93 -1.59
C PRO A 65 -3.92 -8.24 -2.18
N ASP A 66 -3.07 -9.07 -2.80
CA ASP A 66 -3.49 -10.38 -3.34
C ASP A 66 -3.92 -11.32 -2.21
N THR A 67 -3.20 -11.35 -1.11
CA THR A 67 -3.52 -12.16 0.06
C THR A 67 -4.85 -11.72 0.70
N LEU A 68 -5.10 -10.41 0.78
CA LEU A 68 -6.38 -9.89 1.25
C LEU A 68 -7.54 -10.26 0.32
N ALA A 69 -7.34 -10.20 -0.98
CA ALA A 69 -8.33 -10.63 -1.98
C ALA A 69 -8.62 -12.13 -1.85
N TRP A 70 -7.58 -12.95 -1.65
CA TRP A 70 -7.74 -14.37 -1.39
C TRP A 70 -8.50 -14.66 -0.10
N ASN A 71 -8.21 -13.94 1.00
CA ASN A 71 -8.94 -14.06 2.28
C ASN A 71 -10.42 -13.74 2.11
N LEU A 72 -10.77 -12.72 1.33
CA LEU A 72 -12.15 -12.37 1.02
C LEU A 72 -12.85 -13.46 0.19
N THR A 73 -12.13 -14.14 -0.69
CA THR A 73 -12.67 -15.29 -1.43
C THR A 73 -12.99 -16.43 -0.47
N ARG A 74 -12.10 -16.73 0.49
CA ARG A 74 -12.37 -17.75 1.53
C ARG A 74 -13.58 -17.39 2.38
N LEU A 75 -13.74 -16.10 2.74
CA LEU A 75 -14.95 -15.65 3.44
C LEU A 75 -16.21 -15.87 2.60
N ALA A 76 -16.18 -15.53 1.31
CA ALA A 76 -17.32 -15.74 0.43
C ALA A 76 -17.70 -17.23 0.33
N GLU A 77 -16.75 -18.13 0.24
CA GLU A 77 -16.99 -19.58 0.25
C GLU A 77 -17.69 -20.04 1.54
N CYS A 78 -17.31 -19.47 2.70
CA CYS A 78 -18.00 -19.76 3.96
C CYS A 78 -19.45 -19.24 3.99
N LEU A 79 -19.78 -18.27 3.17
CA LEU A 79 -21.14 -17.71 3.08
C LEU A 79 -22.04 -18.44 2.06
N LEU A 80 -21.50 -19.32 1.23
CA LEU A 80 -22.29 -20.06 0.22
C LEU A 80 -23.49 -20.84 0.81
N PRO A 81 -23.43 -21.45 2.03
CA PRO A 81 -24.61 -22.07 2.62
C PRO A 81 -25.76 -21.12 2.95
N LEU A 82 -25.48 -19.81 3.02
CA LEU A 82 -26.44 -18.75 3.36
C LEU A 82 -26.80 -17.86 2.17
N SER A 83 -26.11 -18.04 1.03
CA SER A 83 -26.22 -17.16 -0.15
C SER A 83 -25.96 -17.97 -1.43
N ASN A 84 -25.69 -17.30 -2.54
CA ASN A 84 -25.31 -17.93 -3.81
C ASN A 84 -24.18 -17.14 -4.49
N ILE A 85 -23.59 -17.74 -5.53
CA ILE A 85 -22.45 -17.15 -6.26
C ILE A 85 -22.86 -15.83 -6.93
N GLU A 86 -24.05 -15.77 -7.50
CA GLU A 86 -24.56 -14.60 -8.22
C GLU A 86 -24.69 -13.36 -7.31
N ALA A 87 -24.89 -13.56 -6.00
CA ALA A 87 -24.93 -12.48 -5.01
C ALA A 87 -23.54 -12.11 -4.45
N LEU A 88 -22.61 -13.07 -4.33
CA LEU A 88 -21.30 -12.87 -3.71
C LEU A 88 -20.23 -12.39 -4.70
N GLU A 89 -20.25 -12.88 -5.93
CA GLU A 89 -19.24 -12.55 -6.95
C GLU A 89 -19.19 -11.04 -7.28
N PRO A 90 -20.31 -10.32 -7.47
CA PRO A 90 -20.27 -8.87 -7.70
C PRO A 90 -19.56 -8.11 -6.57
N ALA A 91 -19.76 -8.54 -5.31
CA ALA A 91 -19.08 -7.92 -4.17
C ALA A 91 -17.57 -8.20 -4.20
N LEU A 92 -17.13 -9.42 -4.52
CA LEU A 92 -15.70 -9.75 -4.66
C LEU A 92 -15.06 -8.97 -5.80
N ASN A 93 -15.75 -8.78 -6.90
CA ASN A 93 -15.25 -8.04 -8.05
C ASN A 93 -14.99 -6.56 -7.76
N THR A 94 -15.44 -6.01 -6.62
CA THR A 94 -15.14 -4.65 -6.19
C THR A 94 -13.74 -4.51 -5.56
N VAL A 95 -13.05 -5.60 -5.20
CA VAL A 95 -11.74 -5.57 -4.50
C VAL A 95 -10.73 -4.69 -5.24
N TRP A 96 -10.44 -5.06 -6.48
CA TRP A 96 -9.38 -4.39 -7.25
C TRP A 96 -9.75 -2.98 -7.70
N PRO A 97 -10.96 -2.69 -8.18
CA PRO A 97 -11.37 -1.30 -8.41
C PRO A 97 -11.23 -0.43 -7.17
N THR A 98 -11.69 -0.91 -6.01
CA THR A 98 -11.58 -0.18 -4.74
C THR A 98 -10.12 0.03 -4.32
N PHE A 99 -9.29 -1.01 -4.40
CA PHE A 99 -7.87 -0.91 -4.07
C PHE A 99 -7.17 0.13 -4.95
N ARG A 100 -7.38 0.05 -6.28
CA ARG A 100 -6.76 0.96 -7.25
C ARG A 100 -7.15 2.41 -7.06
N SER A 101 -8.40 2.69 -6.68
CA SER A 101 -8.83 4.06 -6.38
C SER A 101 -8.37 4.54 -5.01
N ALA A 102 -8.24 3.65 -4.02
CA ALA A 102 -7.87 4.01 -2.66
C ALA A 102 -6.35 4.23 -2.49
N LEU A 103 -5.49 3.53 -3.24
CA LEU A 103 -4.04 3.62 -3.09
C LEU A 103 -3.49 5.01 -3.36
N PRO A 104 -3.82 5.67 -4.49
CA PRO A 104 -3.35 7.04 -4.73
C PRO A 104 -3.81 8.02 -3.65
N LEU A 105 -5.06 7.92 -3.21
CA LEU A 105 -5.60 8.76 -2.15
C LEU A 105 -4.86 8.56 -0.82
N ALA A 106 -4.52 7.33 -0.47
CA ALA A 106 -3.75 7.03 0.73
C ALA A 106 -2.32 7.59 0.66
N MET A 107 -1.66 7.52 -0.51
CA MET A 107 -0.34 8.09 -0.75
C MET A 107 -0.34 9.62 -0.62
N LEU A 108 -1.29 10.29 -1.29
CA LEU A 108 -1.45 11.74 -1.23
C LEU A 108 -1.77 12.22 0.18
N ALA A 109 -2.66 11.52 0.90
CA ALA A 109 -2.98 11.84 2.29
C ALA A 109 -1.75 11.79 3.20
N ARG A 110 -0.83 10.84 3.01
CA ARG A 110 0.44 10.80 3.76
C ARG A 110 1.31 12.03 3.49
N LEU A 111 1.29 12.52 2.26
CA LEU A 111 2.01 13.74 1.88
C LEU A 111 1.28 15.02 2.28
N GLY A 112 0.02 14.92 2.75
CA GLY A 112 -0.82 16.07 3.04
C GLY A 112 -1.18 16.86 1.78
N LEU A 113 -1.35 16.14 0.66
CA LEU A 113 -1.73 16.71 -0.62
C LEU A 113 -3.19 16.41 -0.92
N GLU A 114 -3.88 17.38 -1.54
CA GLU A 114 -5.25 17.18 -2.01
C GLU A 114 -5.24 16.38 -3.31
N PRO A 115 -6.19 15.45 -3.48
CA PRO A 115 -6.34 14.71 -4.73
C PRO A 115 -6.69 15.62 -5.91
N SER A 116 -6.19 15.30 -7.10
CA SER A 116 -6.56 15.88 -8.39
C SER A 116 -7.44 14.90 -9.18
N SER A 117 -7.26 14.81 -10.49
CA SER A 117 -7.92 13.81 -11.32
C SER A 117 -7.38 12.40 -11.03
N ASP A 118 -8.19 11.36 -11.29
CA ASP A 118 -7.74 9.97 -11.12
C ASP A 118 -6.51 9.66 -11.96
N ASP A 119 -6.41 10.22 -13.17
CA ASP A 119 -5.26 10.02 -14.05
C ASP A 119 -4.00 10.65 -13.46
N ASP A 120 -4.06 11.89 -12.95
CA ASP A 120 -2.92 12.56 -12.31
C ASP A 120 -2.50 11.83 -11.03
N ASN A 121 -3.46 11.43 -10.20
CA ASN A 121 -3.20 10.71 -8.96
C ASN A 121 -2.50 9.36 -9.22
N ASN A 122 -2.93 8.62 -10.25
CA ASN A 122 -2.30 7.36 -10.67
C ASN A 122 -0.93 7.58 -11.31
N ALA A 123 -0.76 8.63 -12.11
CA ALA A 123 0.53 9.00 -12.69
C ALA A 123 1.54 9.34 -11.58
N PHE A 124 1.13 10.11 -10.58
CA PHE A 124 1.97 10.43 -9.41
C PHE A 124 2.42 9.17 -8.67
N VAL A 125 1.50 8.24 -8.35
CA VAL A 125 1.86 7.00 -7.64
C VAL A 125 2.80 6.13 -8.46
N THR A 126 2.59 6.06 -9.78
CA THR A 126 3.49 5.34 -10.69
C THR A 126 4.90 5.94 -10.68
N ALA A 127 5.00 7.27 -10.77
CA ALA A 127 6.26 8.00 -10.68
C ALA A 127 6.95 7.79 -9.34
N LEU A 128 6.18 7.85 -8.23
CA LEU A 128 6.69 7.64 -6.88
C LEU A 128 7.29 6.24 -6.70
N PHE A 129 6.58 5.18 -7.09
CA PHE A 129 7.13 3.83 -6.99
C PHE A 129 8.33 3.62 -7.91
N GLY A 130 8.34 4.22 -9.10
CA GLY A 130 9.51 4.25 -9.98
C GLY A 130 10.73 4.87 -9.30
N PHE A 131 10.54 6.04 -8.69
CA PHE A 131 11.58 6.73 -7.93
C PHE A 131 12.08 5.89 -6.75
N LEU A 132 11.18 5.39 -5.89
CA LEU A 132 11.55 4.59 -4.71
C LEU A 132 12.28 3.30 -5.09
N THR A 133 11.90 2.68 -6.21
CA THR A 133 12.59 1.50 -6.75
C THR A 133 14.01 1.81 -7.20
N ALA A 134 14.18 2.89 -7.95
CA ALA A 134 15.46 3.27 -8.54
C ALA A 134 16.44 3.85 -7.53
N SER A 135 15.95 4.73 -6.63
CA SER A 135 16.80 5.46 -5.70
C SER A 135 17.12 4.69 -4.42
N LYS A 136 16.29 3.72 -4.05
CA LYS A 136 16.33 3.08 -2.72
C LYS A 136 16.30 4.10 -1.56
N ALA A 137 15.66 5.24 -1.78
CA ALA A 137 15.45 6.23 -0.73
C ALA A 137 14.69 5.59 0.44
N PRO A 138 15.03 5.94 1.71
CA PRO A 138 14.31 5.43 2.87
C PRO A 138 12.83 5.80 2.81
N TYR A 139 11.95 4.79 2.94
CA TYR A 139 10.52 4.90 2.65
C TYR A 139 9.84 5.97 3.50
N GLU A 140 9.98 5.86 4.83
CA GLU A 140 9.38 6.81 5.76
C GLU A 140 9.99 8.22 5.65
N GLN A 141 11.31 8.29 5.40
CA GLN A 141 12.00 9.58 5.26
C GLN A 141 11.48 10.37 4.08
N PHE A 142 11.17 9.70 2.96
CA PHE A 142 10.55 10.36 1.81
C PHE A 142 9.23 11.05 2.19
N PHE A 143 8.31 10.34 2.85
CA PHE A 143 7.03 10.92 3.26
C PHE A 143 7.16 12.04 4.28
N PHE A 144 8.13 11.93 5.20
CA PHE A 144 8.44 13.00 6.12
C PHE A 144 8.97 14.24 5.39
N ASP A 145 9.95 14.05 4.51
CA ASP A 145 10.62 15.15 3.82
C ASP A 145 9.68 15.93 2.91
N TRP A 146 8.80 15.24 2.22
CA TRP A 146 7.89 15.81 1.23
C TRP A 146 6.46 16.05 1.72
N ARG A 147 6.20 15.88 3.02
CA ARG A 147 4.90 16.24 3.59
C ARG A 147 4.63 17.75 3.42
N GLY A 148 3.59 18.08 2.65
CA GLY A 148 3.25 19.42 2.20
C GLY A 148 3.71 19.74 0.77
N GLY A 149 4.19 18.74 0.02
CA GLY A 149 4.58 18.87 -1.39
C GLY A 149 5.67 19.91 -1.61
N ALA A 150 5.52 20.76 -2.59
CA ALA A 150 6.49 21.80 -2.94
C ALA A 150 6.84 22.75 -1.79
N LEU A 151 5.91 22.96 -0.83
CA LEU A 151 6.15 23.79 0.35
C LEU A 151 7.21 23.18 1.28
N SER A 152 7.54 21.92 1.10
CA SER A 152 8.53 21.18 1.91
C SER A 152 9.92 21.14 1.30
N ALA A 153 10.14 21.77 0.15
CA ALA A 153 11.40 21.69 -0.61
C ALA A 153 12.64 22.07 0.23
N GLU A 154 12.52 23.06 1.11
CA GLU A 154 13.62 23.45 2.00
C GLU A 154 13.96 22.35 3.02
N ARG A 155 12.95 21.66 3.56
CA ARG A 155 13.14 20.52 4.46
C ARG A 155 13.79 19.35 3.73
N ALA A 156 13.28 19.01 2.55
CA ALA A 156 13.84 17.95 1.71
C ALA A 156 15.30 18.22 1.33
N ALA A 157 15.65 19.45 1.01
CA ALA A 157 17.03 19.85 0.69
C ALA A 157 18.00 19.73 1.87
N LYS A 158 17.51 19.80 3.11
CA LYS A 158 18.31 19.64 4.35
C LYS A 158 18.26 18.21 4.92
N SER A 159 17.51 17.32 4.26
CA SER A 159 17.35 15.92 4.69
C SER A 159 18.64 15.11 4.51
N PRO A 160 18.87 14.09 5.38
CA PRO A 160 19.87 13.06 5.09
C PRO A 160 19.65 12.34 3.76
N SER A 161 18.44 12.39 3.20
CA SER A 161 18.08 11.78 1.94
C SER A 161 18.11 12.73 0.73
N ALA A 162 18.60 13.97 0.89
CA ALA A 162 18.61 15.01 -0.15
C ALA A 162 19.27 14.56 -1.46
N GLU A 163 20.32 13.73 -1.39
CA GLU A 163 21.00 13.18 -2.57
C GLU A 163 20.07 12.37 -3.49
N HIS A 164 19.10 11.64 -2.92
CA HIS A 164 18.12 10.88 -3.70
C HIS A 164 17.21 11.81 -4.51
N TYR A 165 16.86 12.98 -3.96
CA TYR A 165 15.96 13.95 -4.59
C TYR A 165 16.67 14.79 -5.69
N ALA A 166 17.98 14.74 -5.76
CA ALA A 166 18.75 15.38 -6.82
C ALA A 166 18.90 14.52 -8.08
N THR A 167 18.36 13.30 -8.09
CA THR A 167 18.49 12.35 -9.20
C THR A 167 17.43 12.58 -10.28
N ASP A 168 17.74 12.13 -11.52
CA ASP A 168 16.76 12.17 -12.62
C ASP A 168 15.51 11.33 -12.34
N ALA A 169 15.63 10.30 -11.52
CA ALA A 169 14.51 9.45 -11.11
C ALA A 169 13.45 10.20 -10.28
N PHE A 170 13.83 11.30 -9.61
CA PHE A 170 12.90 12.10 -8.82
C PHE A 170 12.10 13.11 -9.66
N ARG A 171 12.56 13.53 -10.83
CA ARG A 171 11.87 14.55 -11.65
C ARG A 171 10.39 14.26 -11.91
N PRO A 172 9.97 13.02 -12.26
CA PRO A 172 8.56 12.73 -12.47
C PRO A 172 7.69 12.87 -11.21
N VAL A 173 8.29 12.78 -10.03
CA VAL A 173 7.58 12.92 -8.73
C VAL A 173 7.42 14.40 -8.37
N ALA A 174 8.35 15.26 -8.82
CA ALA A 174 8.37 16.70 -8.51
C ALA A 174 7.43 17.51 -9.40
N ASN A 175 6.99 16.99 -10.55
CA ASN A 175 6.10 17.64 -11.52
C ASN A 175 4.63 17.33 -11.24
#